data_db936d227bb473e51d9099660785fcb7
#
_entry.id   db936d227bb473e51d9099660785fcb7
#
_cell.length_a   1.000
_cell.length_b   1.000
_cell.length_c   1.000
_cell.angle_alpha   90.00
_cell.angle_beta   90.00
_cell.angle_gamma   90.00
#
_symmetry.space_group_name_H-M   'P 1'
#
loop_
_entity.id
_entity.type
_entity.pdbx_description
1 polymer ?
#
loop_
_entity_poly.entity_id
_entity_poly.type
_entity_poly.pdbx_seq_one_letter_code
_entity_poly.pdbx_strand_id
1 'polypeptide(L)'
;LRPTAEQENVYSLSGSAFIDFPVNQTVIYPDYRRNTVELAKIRATIDSVRSDGDIRITTVWLKGYASPESSYASNTRLAKGRTAALERHIMQLYHFEPGIVRTDFEPEDWAGLRRYVERSELAHRGEILAMIDGGDDPDIREARIRRTYPEEYRYLLRNCYPALRHTDYRIDYTIRRFTDVEEIKRVMKVQPQKLSLNEFYLAAQSLEPGSEEFDEVFETAVRMYPDDPTANLNAANTALQRGDLKAARRYLDKSGDAPETIYTRGVLALMSKDYGEAQLRMQEARSLGIALADDALVQIAKLKENETK
;
A
#
# COMPACT_ATOMS: atom_id res chain seq x y z
N LEU A 1 -3.86 -18.74 15.42
CA LEU A 1 -4.19 -19.29 14.10
C LEU A 1 -2.99 -19.13 13.18
N ARG A 2 -2.73 -20.14 12.32
CA ARG A 2 -1.66 -20.05 11.34
C ARG A 2 -2.10 -19.14 10.20
N PRO A 3 -1.30 -18.12 9.81
CA PRO A 3 -1.59 -17.32 8.64
C PRO A 3 -1.59 -18.17 7.37
N THR A 4 -2.40 -17.80 6.39
CA THR A 4 -2.32 -18.38 5.03
C THR A 4 -0.94 -18.04 4.47
N ALA A 5 -0.27 -19.01 3.83
CA ALA A 5 1.03 -18.76 3.21
C ALA A 5 0.85 -17.71 2.10
N GLU A 6 1.41 -16.52 2.30
CA GLU A 6 1.42 -15.50 1.28
C GLU A 6 2.30 -15.95 0.11
N GLN A 7 1.82 -15.73 -1.11
CA GLN A 7 2.67 -15.69 -2.29
C GLN A 7 3.69 -14.55 -2.08
N GLU A 8 4.83 -14.61 -2.75
CA GLU A 8 5.95 -13.66 -2.57
C GLU A 8 5.47 -12.24 -2.26
N ASN A 9 5.91 -11.70 -1.12
CA ASN A 9 5.57 -10.34 -0.69
C ASN A 9 6.20 -9.33 -1.64
N VAL A 10 5.44 -8.82 -2.58
CA VAL A 10 5.84 -7.74 -3.47
C VAL A 10 5.47 -6.41 -2.83
N TYR A 11 6.47 -5.59 -2.60
CA TYR A 11 6.32 -4.24 -2.07
C TYR A 11 6.59 -3.22 -3.17
N SER A 12 6.03 -2.04 -3.03
CA SER A 12 6.21 -0.97 -4.00
C SER A 12 6.50 0.36 -3.31
N LEU A 13 7.46 1.10 -3.85
CA LEU A 13 7.65 2.53 -3.58
C LEU A 13 7.37 3.32 -4.84
N SER A 14 6.68 4.44 -4.75
CA SER A 14 6.33 5.26 -5.89
C SER A 14 6.49 6.74 -5.63
N GLY A 15 6.62 7.50 -6.70
CA GLY A 15 6.69 8.94 -6.65
C GLY A 15 6.60 9.56 -8.04
N SER A 16 6.69 10.89 -8.09
CA SER A 16 6.72 11.66 -9.33
C SER A 16 7.94 12.58 -9.35
N ALA A 17 8.57 12.71 -10.51
CA ALA A 17 9.69 13.61 -10.76
C ALA A 17 9.38 14.53 -11.95
N PHE A 18 9.75 15.80 -11.81
CA PHE A 18 9.49 16.86 -12.78
C PHE A 18 10.81 17.23 -13.49
N ILE A 19 11.25 16.34 -14.38
CA ILE A 19 12.51 16.53 -15.11
C ILE A 19 12.32 17.52 -16.23
N ASP A 20 13.07 18.61 -16.18
CA ASP A 20 13.07 19.66 -17.18
C ASP A 20 13.91 19.25 -18.41
N PHE A 21 13.35 19.53 -19.58
CA PHE A 21 14.02 19.37 -20.87
C PHE A 21 14.04 20.70 -21.62
N PRO A 22 15.11 21.06 -22.34
CA PRO A 22 15.06 22.17 -23.27
C PRO A 22 13.91 21.99 -24.29
N VAL A 23 13.44 23.09 -24.86
CA VAL A 23 12.32 23.07 -25.81
C VAL A 23 12.56 22.10 -26.94
N ASN A 24 11.58 21.22 -27.20
CA ASN A 24 11.64 20.16 -28.23
C ASN A 24 12.77 19.12 -28.08
N GLN A 25 13.43 19.07 -26.93
CA GLN A 25 14.49 18.09 -26.66
C GLN A 25 14.04 16.94 -25.76
N THR A 26 14.78 15.83 -25.89
CA THR A 26 14.57 14.60 -25.10
C THR A 26 15.87 14.14 -24.43
N VAL A 27 16.89 14.99 -24.35
CA VAL A 27 18.16 14.73 -23.68
C VAL A 27 18.06 15.25 -22.24
N ILE A 28 18.46 14.43 -21.28
CA ILE A 28 18.56 14.84 -19.87
C ILE A 28 19.91 15.55 -19.68
N TYR A 29 19.84 16.76 -19.17
CA TYR A 29 20.98 17.50 -18.65
C TYR A 29 20.82 17.57 -17.14
N PRO A 30 21.64 16.84 -16.34
CA PRO A 30 21.44 16.74 -14.88
C PRO A 30 21.46 18.08 -14.15
N ASP A 31 22.25 19.03 -14.65
CA ASP A 31 22.40 20.37 -14.05
C ASP A 31 21.42 21.41 -14.62
N TYR A 32 20.52 21.01 -15.54
CA TYR A 32 19.56 21.91 -16.12
C TYR A 32 18.42 22.20 -15.15
N ARG A 33 18.21 23.48 -14.79
CA ARG A 33 17.16 23.93 -13.86
C ARG A 33 17.16 23.14 -12.54
N ARG A 34 16.10 22.35 -12.28
CA ARG A 34 15.91 21.59 -11.04
C ARG A 34 16.24 20.10 -11.19
N ASN A 35 16.80 19.69 -12.33
CA ASN A 35 17.02 18.27 -12.61
C ASN A 35 17.88 17.56 -11.57
N THR A 36 18.87 18.22 -10.97
CA THR A 36 19.66 17.65 -9.89
C THR A 36 18.77 17.18 -8.73
N VAL A 37 17.79 17.98 -8.32
CA VAL A 37 16.85 17.66 -7.23
C VAL A 37 15.87 16.58 -7.67
N GLU A 38 15.30 16.71 -8.87
CA GLU A 38 14.28 15.79 -9.36
C GLU A 38 14.85 14.38 -9.65
N LEU A 39 16.03 14.29 -10.21
CA LEU A 39 16.74 13.01 -10.39
C LEU A 39 17.15 12.40 -9.05
N ALA A 40 17.51 13.24 -8.06
CA ALA A 40 17.86 12.77 -6.73
C ALA A 40 16.68 12.08 -6.01
N LYS A 41 15.42 12.49 -6.27
CA LYS A 41 14.23 11.81 -5.71
C LYS A 41 14.15 10.35 -6.18
N ILE A 42 14.30 10.12 -7.48
CA ILE A 42 14.26 8.76 -8.05
C ILE A 42 15.41 7.93 -7.48
N ARG A 43 16.63 8.50 -7.47
CA ARG A 43 17.81 7.84 -6.93
C ARG A 43 17.63 7.48 -5.46
N ALA A 44 17.19 8.42 -4.62
CA ALA A 44 16.96 8.17 -3.20
C ALA A 44 15.96 7.03 -2.98
N THR A 45 14.90 6.94 -3.79
CA THR A 45 13.93 5.84 -3.73
C THR A 45 14.56 4.49 -4.12
N ILE A 46 15.35 4.43 -5.18
CA ILE A 46 16.07 3.21 -5.58
C ILE A 46 17.09 2.82 -4.52
N ASP A 47 17.90 3.77 -4.05
CA ASP A 47 18.97 3.54 -3.10
C ASP A 47 18.45 3.08 -1.73
N SER A 48 17.27 3.56 -1.32
CA SER A 48 16.64 3.17 -0.04
C SER A 48 16.34 1.67 0.06
N VAL A 49 16.12 1.00 -1.07
CA VAL A 49 15.85 -0.44 -1.11
C VAL A 49 17.04 -1.25 -1.62
N ARG A 50 17.86 -0.69 -2.51
CA ARG A 50 19.01 -1.39 -3.10
C ARG A 50 20.15 -1.64 -2.11
N SER A 51 20.31 -0.77 -1.14
CA SER A 51 21.37 -0.87 -0.11
C SER A 51 21.14 -2.00 0.90
N ASP A 52 19.95 -2.58 0.92
CA ASP A 52 19.57 -3.64 1.85
C ASP A 52 19.78 -5.02 1.20
N GLY A 53 20.67 -5.84 1.78
CA GLY A 53 21.01 -7.17 1.27
C GLY A 53 19.86 -8.19 1.30
N ASP A 54 18.79 -7.92 2.06
CA ASP A 54 17.60 -8.75 2.13
C ASP A 54 16.58 -8.42 1.04
N ILE A 55 16.79 -7.31 0.31
CA ILE A 55 15.85 -6.78 -0.68
C ILE A 55 16.36 -6.99 -2.10
N ARG A 56 15.46 -7.44 -2.98
CA ARG A 56 15.71 -7.54 -4.41
C ARG A 56 14.72 -6.68 -5.18
N ILE A 57 15.21 -5.70 -5.94
CA ILE A 57 14.39 -4.93 -6.88
C ILE A 57 13.99 -5.86 -8.02
N THR A 58 12.69 -5.93 -8.29
CA THR A 58 12.11 -6.76 -9.35
C THR A 58 11.71 -5.94 -10.58
N THR A 59 11.27 -4.70 -10.37
CA THR A 59 10.90 -3.79 -11.46
C THR A 59 11.15 -2.34 -11.07
N VAL A 60 11.68 -1.57 -12.00
CA VAL A 60 11.68 -0.10 -11.98
C VAL A 60 10.77 0.35 -13.12
N TRP A 61 9.59 0.84 -12.80
CA TRP A 61 8.61 1.27 -13.78
C TRP A 61 8.60 2.79 -13.89
N LEU A 62 8.66 3.29 -15.13
CA LEU A 62 8.71 4.72 -15.46
C LEU A 62 7.60 5.05 -16.45
N LYS A 63 6.76 6.04 -16.15
CA LYS A 63 5.74 6.54 -17.06
C LYS A 63 5.90 8.05 -17.25
N GLY A 64 6.29 8.46 -18.44
CA GLY A 64 6.45 9.87 -18.78
C GLY A 64 5.20 10.49 -19.35
N TYR A 65 4.97 11.75 -19.02
CA TYR A 65 3.82 12.53 -19.46
C TYR A 65 4.26 13.81 -20.16
N ALA A 66 3.48 14.26 -21.15
CA ALA A 66 3.56 15.61 -21.66
C ALA A 66 2.26 16.38 -21.39
N SER A 67 2.28 17.69 -21.60
CA SER A 67 1.11 18.55 -21.46
C SER A 67 0.43 18.76 -22.82
N PRO A 68 -0.90 18.95 -22.86
CA PRO A 68 -1.66 19.09 -24.10
C PRO A 68 -1.53 20.49 -24.75
N GLU A 69 -0.32 21.04 -24.86
CA GLU A 69 -0.07 22.38 -25.43
C GLU A 69 0.50 22.37 -26.85
N SER A 70 0.77 21.21 -27.39
CA SER A 70 1.27 21.00 -28.76
C SER A 70 0.44 19.90 -29.41
N SER A 71 0.66 19.64 -30.71
CA SER A 71 -0.05 18.55 -31.37
C SER A 71 0.19 17.21 -30.67
N TYR A 72 -0.82 16.36 -30.62
CA TYR A 72 -0.76 15.03 -30.04
C TYR A 72 0.42 14.20 -30.56
N ALA A 73 0.72 14.30 -31.87
CA ALA A 73 1.88 13.63 -32.47
C ALA A 73 3.21 14.15 -31.90
N SER A 74 3.34 15.45 -31.69
CA SER A 74 4.54 16.06 -31.07
C SER A 74 4.67 15.64 -29.60
N ASN A 75 3.57 15.68 -28.85
CA ASN A 75 3.53 15.29 -27.45
C ASN A 75 3.85 13.80 -27.27
N THR A 76 3.35 12.93 -28.16
CA THR A 76 3.71 11.51 -28.21
C THR A 76 5.24 11.31 -28.37
N ARG A 77 5.84 11.98 -29.34
CA ARG A 77 7.29 11.91 -29.58
C ARG A 77 8.09 12.39 -28.36
N LEU A 78 7.66 13.48 -27.75
CA LEU A 78 8.33 14.06 -26.57
C LEU A 78 8.19 13.18 -25.35
N ALA A 79 6.98 12.73 -25.00
CA ALA A 79 6.74 11.85 -23.85
C ALA A 79 7.55 10.56 -23.96
N LYS A 80 7.46 9.87 -25.10
CA LYS A 80 8.23 8.66 -25.40
C LYS A 80 9.74 8.88 -25.31
N GLY A 81 10.25 9.92 -25.97
CA GLY A 81 11.69 10.19 -26.01
C GLY A 81 12.27 10.61 -24.66
N ARG A 82 11.54 11.37 -23.87
CA ARG A 82 11.92 11.78 -22.51
C ARG A 82 11.94 10.60 -21.54
N THR A 83 10.93 9.73 -21.60
CA THR A 83 10.91 8.52 -20.80
C THR A 83 12.07 7.59 -21.14
N ALA A 84 12.34 7.37 -22.43
CA ALA A 84 13.49 6.58 -22.87
C ALA A 84 14.85 7.20 -22.45
N ALA A 85 14.95 8.54 -22.38
CA ALA A 85 16.15 9.20 -21.88
C ALA A 85 16.36 8.96 -20.38
N LEU A 86 15.27 8.97 -19.59
CA LEU A 86 15.34 8.65 -18.16
C LEU A 86 15.68 7.18 -17.92
N GLU A 87 15.11 6.27 -18.71
CA GLU A 87 15.48 4.85 -18.69
C GLU A 87 16.99 4.66 -18.87
N ARG A 88 17.54 5.25 -19.93
CA ARG A 88 18.99 5.18 -20.19
C ARG A 88 19.81 5.76 -19.04
N HIS A 89 19.39 6.87 -18.48
CA HIS A 89 20.07 7.50 -17.35
C HIS A 89 20.12 6.57 -16.12
N ILE A 90 18.99 5.95 -15.78
CA ILE A 90 18.88 4.99 -14.67
C ILE A 90 19.71 3.73 -14.96
N MET A 91 19.60 3.18 -16.16
CA MET A 91 20.38 1.99 -16.57
C MET A 91 21.90 2.24 -16.50
N GLN A 92 22.36 3.43 -16.87
CA GLN A 92 23.79 3.80 -16.75
C GLN A 92 24.26 3.91 -15.30
N LEU A 93 23.40 4.41 -14.42
CA LEU A 93 23.74 4.57 -13.00
C LEU A 93 23.76 3.25 -12.23
N TYR A 94 22.81 2.38 -12.50
CA TYR A 94 22.54 1.21 -11.64
C TYR A 94 22.93 -0.12 -12.28
N HIS A 95 23.17 -0.16 -13.59
CA HIS A 95 23.52 -1.37 -14.33
C HIS A 95 22.53 -2.52 -14.07
N PHE A 96 21.24 -2.21 -14.07
CA PHE A 96 20.20 -3.22 -13.91
C PHE A 96 20.23 -4.27 -15.02
N GLU A 97 19.83 -5.49 -14.68
CA GLU A 97 19.64 -6.54 -15.67
C GLU A 97 18.56 -6.16 -16.69
N PRO A 98 18.67 -6.64 -17.94
CA PRO A 98 17.66 -6.40 -18.96
C PRO A 98 16.25 -6.80 -18.49
N GLY A 99 15.27 -5.92 -18.69
CA GLY A 99 13.88 -6.14 -18.34
C GLY A 99 13.48 -5.71 -16.92
N ILE A 100 14.42 -5.31 -16.07
CA ILE A 100 14.13 -4.70 -14.75
C ILE A 100 13.50 -3.33 -14.94
N VAL A 101 14.06 -2.49 -15.80
CA VAL A 101 13.47 -1.17 -16.10
C VAL A 101 12.41 -1.33 -17.18
N ARG A 102 11.21 -0.86 -16.90
CA ARG A 102 10.06 -0.87 -17.83
C ARG A 102 9.55 0.55 -18.01
N THR A 103 9.23 0.89 -19.24
CA THR A 103 8.78 2.22 -19.59
C THR A 103 7.39 2.20 -20.22
N ASP A 104 6.63 3.25 -19.93
CA ASP A 104 5.37 3.59 -20.57
C ASP A 104 5.30 5.12 -20.73
N PHE A 105 4.40 5.60 -21.53
CA PHE A 105 4.21 7.04 -21.70
C PHE A 105 2.77 7.39 -22.00
N GLU A 106 2.38 8.57 -21.54
CA GLU A 106 1.09 9.19 -21.85
C GLU A 106 1.37 10.45 -22.67
N PRO A 107 0.90 10.54 -23.91
CA PRO A 107 1.16 11.71 -24.76
C PRO A 107 0.70 13.02 -24.13
N GLU A 108 -0.40 13.00 -23.39
CA GLU A 108 -1.00 14.19 -22.78
C GLU A 108 -1.70 13.84 -21.48
N ASP A 109 -1.30 14.48 -20.36
CA ASP A 109 -1.93 14.24 -19.06
C ASP A 109 -3.28 14.97 -18.92
N TRP A 110 -4.25 14.53 -19.68
CA TRP A 110 -5.62 15.03 -19.58
C TRP A 110 -6.26 14.74 -18.21
N ALA A 111 -5.89 13.62 -17.59
CA ALA A 111 -6.37 13.29 -16.26
C ALA A 111 -5.83 14.25 -15.20
N GLY A 112 -4.57 14.65 -15.31
CA GLY A 112 -3.98 15.68 -14.46
C GLY A 112 -4.60 17.05 -14.68
N LEU A 113 -4.81 17.43 -15.95
CA LEU A 113 -5.51 18.68 -16.28
C LEU A 113 -6.92 18.69 -15.68
N ARG A 114 -7.67 17.60 -15.83
CA ARG A 114 -9.01 17.45 -15.27
C ARG A 114 -9.00 17.65 -13.75
N ARG A 115 -8.12 16.96 -13.03
CA ARG A 115 -7.99 17.10 -11.57
C ARG A 115 -7.64 18.52 -11.12
N TYR A 116 -6.79 19.21 -11.89
CA TYR A 116 -6.43 20.60 -11.61
C TYR A 116 -7.65 21.54 -11.79
N VAL A 117 -8.34 21.43 -12.93
CA VAL A 117 -9.53 22.25 -13.24
C VAL A 117 -10.63 22.02 -12.21
N GLU A 118 -10.87 20.77 -11.82
CA GLU A 118 -11.89 20.40 -10.82
C GLU A 118 -11.69 21.08 -9.46
N ARG A 119 -10.42 21.28 -9.07
CA ARG A 119 -10.03 21.93 -7.81
C ARG A 119 -9.83 23.44 -7.93
N SER A 120 -9.92 24.00 -9.14
CA SER A 120 -9.67 25.40 -9.40
C SER A 120 -10.92 26.25 -9.18
N GLU A 121 -10.71 27.57 -9.06
CA GLU A 121 -11.78 28.57 -9.01
C GLU A 121 -11.99 29.25 -10.37
N LEU A 122 -11.73 28.56 -11.48
CA LEU A 122 -11.97 29.09 -12.82
C LEU A 122 -13.46 29.41 -13.03
N ALA A 123 -13.74 30.55 -13.65
CA ALA A 123 -15.12 31.00 -13.86
C ALA A 123 -15.95 30.02 -14.70
N HIS A 124 -15.34 29.42 -15.74
CA HIS A 124 -15.98 28.46 -16.63
C HIS A 124 -15.51 27.02 -16.36
N ARG A 125 -15.29 26.69 -15.06
CA ARG A 125 -14.80 25.36 -14.64
C ARG A 125 -15.64 24.22 -15.18
N GLY A 126 -16.96 24.31 -15.06
CA GLY A 126 -17.89 23.25 -15.47
C GLY A 126 -17.83 22.98 -16.97
N GLU A 127 -17.82 24.03 -17.78
CA GLU A 127 -17.76 23.96 -19.23
C GLU A 127 -16.41 23.43 -19.71
N ILE A 128 -15.31 23.84 -19.07
CA ILE A 128 -13.97 23.32 -19.38
C ILE A 128 -13.87 21.84 -19.02
N LEU A 129 -14.41 21.41 -17.87
CA LEU A 129 -14.51 19.98 -17.51
C LEU A 129 -15.31 19.18 -18.53
N ALA A 130 -16.46 19.71 -18.99
CA ALA A 130 -17.25 19.05 -20.01
C ALA A 130 -16.50 18.91 -21.35
N MET A 131 -15.63 19.88 -21.70
CA MET A 131 -14.76 19.78 -22.88
C MET A 131 -13.65 18.75 -22.68
N ILE A 132 -13.05 18.68 -21.48
CA ILE A 132 -12.01 17.70 -21.14
C ILE A 132 -12.58 16.28 -21.16
N ASP A 133 -13.78 16.08 -20.62
CA ASP A 133 -14.47 14.78 -20.56
C ASP A 133 -15.13 14.38 -21.90
N GLY A 134 -15.14 15.26 -22.87
CA GLY A 134 -15.69 15.00 -24.20
C GLY A 134 -14.91 13.97 -25.00
N GLY A 135 -15.59 13.31 -25.95
CA GLY A 135 -15.00 12.29 -26.82
C GLY A 135 -14.25 12.82 -28.03
N ASP A 136 -13.98 14.12 -28.11
CA ASP A 136 -13.27 14.73 -29.25
C ASP A 136 -11.78 14.29 -29.30
N ASP A 137 -11.21 14.37 -30.51
CA ASP A 137 -9.77 14.26 -30.70
C ASP A 137 -9.01 15.24 -29.79
N PRO A 138 -7.88 14.83 -29.17
CA PRO A 138 -7.13 15.66 -28.24
C PRO A 138 -6.75 17.04 -28.79
N ASP A 139 -6.30 17.14 -30.06
CA ASP A 139 -5.94 18.42 -30.67
C ASP A 139 -7.16 19.32 -30.87
N ILE A 140 -8.33 18.75 -31.21
CA ILE A 140 -9.60 19.48 -31.31
C ILE A 140 -10.05 19.96 -29.95
N ARG A 141 -9.95 19.12 -28.93
CA ARG A 141 -10.32 19.43 -27.54
C ARG A 141 -9.51 20.61 -27.02
N GLU A 142 -8.18 20.57 -27.16
CA GLU A 142 -7.30 21.66 -26.76
C GLU A 142 -7.61 22.96 -27.49
N ALA A 143 -7.74 22.88 -28.83
CA ALA A 143 -8.07 24.04 -29.65
C ALA A 143 -9.43 24.66 -29.28
N ARG A 144 -10.41 23.84 -28.90
CA ARG A 144 -11.73 24.29 -28.43
C ARG A 144 -11.63 25.07 -27.13
N ILE A 145 -10.91 24.53 -26.11
CA ILE A 145 -10.69 25.21 -24.83
C ILE A 145 -9.99 26.55 -25.08
N ARG A 146 -8.93 26.56 -25.86
CA ARG A 146 -8.14 27.76 -26.18
C ARG A 146 -8.96 28.85 -26.86
N ARG A 147 -9.83 28.45 -27.81
CA ARG A 147 -10.65 29.38 -28.58
C ARG A 147 -11.81 29.93 -27.76
N THR A 148 -12.46 29.09 -26.95
CA THR A 148 -13.69 29.43 -26.24
C THR A 148 -13.39 30.17 -24.94
N TYR A 149 -12.31 29.79 -24.25
CA TYR A 149 -11.92 30.34 -22.94
C TYR A 149 -10.44 30.78 -22.92
N PRO A 150 -10.06 31.79 -23.72
CA PRO A 150 -8.66 32.16 -23.91
C PRO A 150 -7.97 32.68 -22.65
N GLU A 151 -8.69 33.29 -21.71
CA GLU A 151 -8.13 33.81 -20.45
C GLU A 151 -7.80 32.62 -19.52
N GLU A 152 -8.74 31.69 -19.33
CA GLU A 152 -8.56 30.48 -18.54
C GLU A 152 -7.50 29.59 -19.16
N TYR A 153 -7.45 29.47 -20.48
CA TYR A 153 -6.41 28.71 -21.16
C TYR A 153 -5.00 29.30 -20.89
N ARG A 154 -4.83 30.64 -20.96
CA ARG A 154 -3.58 31.30 -20.59
C ARG A 154 -3.21 31.10 -19.12
N TYR A 155 -4.21 31.06 -18.24
CA TYR A 155 -4.00 30.74 -16.83
C TYR A 155 -3.51 29.30 -16.68
N LEU A 156 -4.14 28.34 -17.33
CA LEU A 156 -3.76 26.90 -17.30
C LEU A 156 -2.35 26.69 -17.85
N LEU A 157 -1.98 27.33 -18.96
CA LEU A 157 -0.64 27.25 -19.51
C LEU A 157 0.47 27.66 -18.51
N ARG A 158 0.19 28.67 -17.68
CA ARG A 158 1.18 29.18 -16.70
C ARG A 158 1.20 28.39 -15.40
N ASN A 159 0.05 27.96 -14.92
CA ASN A 159 -0.11 27.46 -13.56
C ASN A 159 -0.33 25.95 -13.47
N CYS A 160 -0.85 25.32 -14.53
CA CYS A 160 -1.15 23.88 -14.55
C CYS A 160 -0.19 23.10 -15.46
N TYR A 161 -0.04 23.48 -16.72
CA TYR A 161 0.67 22.70 -17.73
C TYR A 161 2.13 22.36 -17.40
N PRO A 162 2.90 23.21 -16.69
CA PRO A 162 4.24 22.81 -16.26
C PRO A 162 4.25 21.56 -15.37
N ALA A 163 3.22 21.40 -14.51
CA ALA A 163 3.10 20.27 -13.63
C ALA A 163 2.60 18.99 -14.34
N LEU A 164 1.99 19.11 -15.53
CA LEU A 164 1.57 17.96 -16.34
C LEU A 164 2.74 17.28 -17.08
N ARG A 165 3.91 17.93 -17.11
CA ARG A 165 5.15 17.39 -17.70
C ARG A 165 5.96 16.73 -16.60
N HIS A 166 5.65 15.49 -16.27
CA HIS A 166 6.30 14.75 -15.21
C HIS A 166 6.57 13.31 -15.62
N THR A 167 7.29 12.60 -14.78
CA THR A 167 7.45 11.15 -14.88
C THR A 167 7.05 10.54 -13.54
N ASP A 168 6.08 9.65 -13.57
CA ASP A 168 5.77 8.79 -12.43
C ASP A 168 6.73 7.62 -12.43
N TYR A 169 7.19 7.24 -11.26
CA TYR A 169 8.04 6.07 -11.09
C TYR A 169 7.53 5.18 -9.97
N ARG A 170 7.75 3.88 -10.13
CA ARG A 170 7.46 2.85 -9.15
C ARG A 170 8.59 1.84 -9.10
N ILE A 171 9.03 1.53 -7.92
CA ILE A 171 10.07 0.53 -7.65
C ILE A 171 9.38 -0.64 -6.96
N ASP A 172 9.23 -1.76 -7.65
CA ASP A 172 8.71 -2.99 -7.08
C ASP A 172 9.89 -3.84 -6.60
N TYR A 173 9.76 -4.40 -5.40
CA TYR A 173 10.81 -5.20 -4.79
C TYR A 173 10.22 -6.33 -3.95
N THR A 174 11.03 -7.35 -3.72
CA THR A 174 10.73 -8.46 -2.80
C THR A 174 11.72 -8.48 -1.66
N ILE A 175 11.28 -8.93 -0.50
CA ILE A 175 12.13 -9.23 0.64
C ILE A 175 12.32 -10.73 0.69
N ARG A 176 13.57 -11.22 0.89
CA ARG A 176 13.82 -12.65 1.02
C ARG A 176 13.04 -13.23 2.19
N ARG A 177 12.75 -14.51 2.12
CA ARG A 177 12.15 -15.23 3.25
C ARG A 177 13.20 -15.50 4.31
N PHE A 178 12.79 -15.36 5.57
CA PHE A 178 13.57 -15.74 6.73
C PHE A 178 13.06 -17.10 7.21
N THR A 179 13.96 -18.08 7.33
CA THR A 179 13.61 -19.46 7.75
C THR A 179 14.25 -19.85 9.06
N ASP A 180 15.32 -19.18 9.47
CA ASP A 180 15.97 -19.39 10.75
C ASP A 180 15.25 -18.57 11.84
N VAL A 181 14.81 -19.26 12.89
CA VAL A 181 14.01 -18.68 13.98
C VAL A 181 14.79 -17.61 14.75
N GLU A 182 16.08 -17.82 14.99
CA GLU A 182 16.90 -16.87 15.70
C GLU A 182 17.18 -15.61 14.86
N GLU A 183 17.28 -15.78 13.54
CA GLU A 183 17.35 -14.66 12.62
C GLU A 183 16.03 -13.88 12.62
N ILE A 184 14.87 -14.55 12.55
CA ILE A 184 13.55 -13.91 12.63
C ILE A 184 13.42 -13.10 13.91
N LYS A 185 13.79 -13.64 15.06
CA LYS A 185 13.77 -12.92 16.35
C LYS A 185 14.65 -11.66 16.34
N ARG A 186 15.83 -11.73 15.72
CA ARG A 186 16.70 -10.56 15.56
C ARG A 186 16.09 -9.49 14.67
N VAL A 187 15.57 -9.92 13.49
CA VAL A 187 14.90 -9.01 12.55
C VAL A 187 13.66 -8.38 13.16
N MET A 188 12.88 -9.14 13.91
CA MET A 188 11.69 -8.64 14.63
C MET A 188 12.02 -7.47 15.58
N LYS A 189 13.18 -7.50 16.24
CA LYS A 189 13.60 -6.43 17.17
C LYS A 189 14.08 -5.17 16.47
N VAL A 190 14.67 -5.30 15.28
CA VAL A 190 15.36 -4.19 14.59
C VAL A 190 14.58 -3.67 13.39
N GLN A 191 13.99 -4.56 12.60
CA GLN A 191 13.32 -4.26 11.34
C GLN A 191 12.07 -5.16 11.14
N PRO A 192 11.09 -5.13 12.06
CA PRO A 192 9.92 -6.02 12.03
C PRO A 192 9.10 -5.90 10.74
N GLN A 193 9.16 -4.76 10.05
CA GLN A 193 8.48 -4.54 8.77
C GLN A 193 8.99 -5.42 7.63
N LYS A 194 10.14 -6.10 7.81
CA LYS A 194 10.65 -7.08 6.84
C LYS A 194 10.01 -8.45 6.97
N LEU A 195 9.37 -8.74 8.10
CA LEU A 195 8.81 -10.05 8.39
C LEU A 195 7.37 -10.15 7.89
N SER A 196 7.05 -11.28 7.27
CA SER A 196 5.68 -11.69 6.96
C SER A 196 4.98 -12.24 8.20
N LEU A 197 3.64 -12.34 8.16
CA LEU A 197 2.87 -12.97 9.24
C LEU A 197 3.27 -14.43 9.48
N ASN A 198 3.65 -15.16 8.44
CA ASN A 198 4.15 -16.53 8.57
C ASN A 198 5.45 -16.62 9.38
N GLU A 199 6.34 -15.65 9.22
CA GLU A 199 7.61 -15.60 9.93
C GLU A 199 7.38 -15.24 11.40
N PHE A 200 6.48 -14.30 11.72
CA PHE A 200 6.04 -14.07 13.10
C PHE A 200 5.45 -15.32 13.71
N TYR A 201 4.61 -16.04 12.99
CA TYR A 201 4.02 -17.29 13.48
C TYR A 201 5.07 -18.37 13.71
N LEU A 202 6.07 -18.48 12.81
CA LEU A 202 7.20 -19.41 12.97
C LEU A 202 8.03 -19.09 14.23
N ALA A 203 8.29 -17.81 14.49
CA ALA A 203 8.95 -17.37 15.72
C ALA A 203 8.13 -17.76 16.97
N ALA A 204 6.81 -17.50 16.96
CA ALA A 204 5.93 -17.84 18.07
C ALA A 204 5.90 -19.35 18.38
N GLN A 205 5.94 -20.21 17.35
CA GLN A 205 5.97 -21.67 17.55
C GLN A 205 7.19 -22.18 18.30
N SER A 206 8.27 -21.44 18.36
CA SER A 206 9.50 -21.78 19.10
C SER A 206 9.50 -21.31 20.56
N LEU A 207 8.44 -20.61 20.98
CA LEU A 207 8.31 -20.00 22.30
C LEU A 207 7.27 -20.73 23.12
N GLU A 208 7.38 -20.62 24.46
CA GLU A 208 6.38 -21.17 25.36
C GLU A 208 5.08 -20.33 25.28
N PRO A 209 3.93 -20.94 24.97
CA PRO A 209 2.65 -20.24 24.91
C PRO A 209 2.34 -19.50 26.22
N GLY A 210 2.07 -18.20 26.11
CA GLY A 210 1.80 -17.34 27.27
C GLY A 210 3.05 -16.76 27.95
N SER A 211 4.25 -17.01 27.41
CA SER A 211 5.45 -16.29 27.82
C SER A 211 5.43 -14.84 27.32
N GLU A 212 6.19 -13.97 27.95
CA GLU A 212 6.30 -12.57 27.56
C GLU A 212 6.82 -12.42 26.12
N GLU A 213 7.78 -13.24 25.72
CA GLU A 213 8.32 -13.26 24.36
C GLU A 213 7.29 -13.75 23.33
N PHE A 214 6.44 -14.73 23.70
CA PHE A 214 5.35 -15.19 22.84
C PHE A 214 4.34 -14.08 22.59
N ASP A 215 3.97 -13.35 23.60
CA ASP A 215 3.04 -12.22 23.52
C ASP A 215 3.63 -11.07 22.67
N GLU A 216 4.91 -10.75 22.86
CA GLU A 216 5.63 -9.72 22.09
C GLU A 216 5.60 -10.00 20.59
N VAL A 217 5.69 -11.28 20.18
CA VAL A 217 5.62 -11.66 18.77
C VAL A 217 4.27 -11.24 18.17
N PHE A 218 3.16 -11.59 18.81
CA PHE A 218 1.84 -11.27 18.26
C PHE A 218 1.47 -9.79 18.39
N GLU A 219 1.94 -9.11 19.41
CA GLU A 219 1.81 -7.66 19.53
C GLU A 219 2.58 -6.93 18.43
N THR A 220 3.79 -7.42 18.08
CA THR A 220 4.55 -6.85 16.97
C THR A 220 3.90 -7.18 15.64
N ALA A 221 3.43 -8.41 15.43
CA ALA A 221 2.74 -8.82 14.21
C ALA A 221 1.52 -7.94 13.94
N VAL A 222 0.64 -7.71 14.92
CA VAL A 222 -0.56 -6.88 14.74
C VAL A 222 -0.23 -5.39 14.55
N ARG A 223 0.90 -4.93 15.07
CA ARG A 223 1.39 -3.57 14.81
C ARG A 223 1.86 -3.40 13.38
N MET A 224 2.49 -4.43 12.79
CA MET A 224 2.93 -4.42 11.40
C MET A 224 1.77 -4.65 10.42
N TYR A 225 0.79 -5.45 10.81
CA TYR A 225 -0.38 -5.85 10.01
C TYR A 225 -1.70 -5.49 10.74
N PRO A 226 -1.98 -4.19 10.95
CA PRO A 226 -3.07 -3.74 11.83
C PRO A 226 -4.48 -4.07 11.32
N ASP A 227 -4.62 -4.36 10.04
CA ASP A 227 -5.91 -4.66 9.42
C ASP A 227 -6.03 -6.13 8.96
N ASP A 228 -5.00 -6.96 9.25
CA ASP A 228 -5.05 -8.39 8.96
C ASP A 228 -5.89 -9.14 10.01
N PRO A 229 -6.93 -9.91 9.60
CA PRO A 229 -7.80 -10.60 10.53
C PRO A 229 -7.08 -11.64 11.39
N THR A 230 -6.10 -12.36 10.84
CA THR A 230 -5.36 -13.40 11.56
C THR A 230 -4.41 -12.79 12.59
N ALA A 231 -3.72 -11.70 12.24
CA ALA A 231 -2.88 -10.96 13.19
C ALA A 231 -3.70 -10.43 14.36
N ASN A 232 -4.86 -9.85 14.07
CA ASN A 232 -5.78 -9.35 15.10
C ASN A 232 -6.34 -10.49 15.99
N LEU A 233 -6.73 -11.63 15.41
CA LEU A 233 -7.20 -12.78 16.18
C LEU A 233 -6.11 -13.31 17.13
N ASN A 234 -4.88 -13.46 16.64
CA ASN A 234 -3.78 -13.94 17.47
C ASN A 234 -3.45 -12.96 18.60
N ALA A 235 -3.43 -11.65 18.33
CA ALA A 235 -3.26 -10.63 19.37
C ALA A 235 -4.43 -10.61 20.39
N ALA A 236 -5.66 -10.88 19.95
CA ALA A 236 -6.80 -10.99 20.84
C ALA A 236 -6.63 -12.18 21.80
N ASN A 237 -6.17 -13.32 21.32
CA ASN A 237 -5.92 -14.50 22.13
C ASN A 237 -4.85 -14.24 23.22
N THR A 238 -3.73 -13.58 22.87
CA THR A 238 -2.72 -13.20 23.87
C THR A 238 -3.25 -12.19 24.89
N ALA A 239 -4.07 -11.22 24.45
CA ALA A 239 -4.71 -10.26 25.35
C ALA A 239 -5.67 -10.95 26.34
N LEU A 240 -6.44 -11.95 25.89
CA LEU A 240 -7.31 -12.75 26.76
C LEU A 240 -6.52 -13.57 27.77
N GLN A 241 -5.41 -14.18 27.37
CA GLN A 241 -4.53 -14.93 28.29
C GLN A 241 -4.01 -14.06 29.42
N ARG A 242 -3.71 -12.78 29.14
CA ARG A 242 -3.29 -11.79 30.14
C ARG A 242 -4.44 -11.15 30.92
N GLY A 243 -5.70 -11.44 30.57
CA GLY A 243 -6.87 -10.83 31.18
C GLY A 243 -7.15 -9.40 30.69
N ASP A 244 -6.47 -8.92 29.64
CA ASP A 244 -6.76 -7.60 29.06
C ASP A 244 -7.96 -7.66 28.11
N LEU A 245 -9.15 -7.65 28.70
CA LEU A 245 -10.41 -7.74 27.98
C LEU A 245 -10.65 -6.54 27.05
N LYS A 246 -10.10 -5.37 27.40
CA LYS A 246 -10.24 -4.16 26.58
C LYS A 246 -9.43 -4.25 25.31
N ALA A 247 -8.18 -4.70 25.39
CA ALA A 247 -7.34 -4.93 24.22
C ALA A 247 -7.93 -6.06 23.36
N ALA A 248 -8.35 -7.17 23.97
CA ALA A 248 -8.98 -8.28 23.27
C ALA A 248 -10.19 -7.84 22.44
N ARG A 249 -11.08 -7.04 23.00
CA ARG A 249 -12.25 -6.51 22.26
C ARG A 249 -11.83 -5.71 21.05
N ARG A 250 -10.89 -4.77 21.20
CA ARG A 250 -10.39 -3.93 20.11
C ARG A 250 -9.80 -4.75 18.97
N TYR A 251 -9.07 -5.82 19.27
CA TYR A 251 -8.51 -6.70 18.25
C TYR A 251 -9.61 -7.55 17.58
N LEU A 252 -10.57 -8.05 18.35
CA LEU A 252 -11.68 -8.84 17.81
C LEU A 252 -12.60 -8.05 16.87
N ASP A 253 -12.69 -6.73 17.04
CA ASP A 253 -13.42 -5.85 16.10
C ASP A 253 -12.82 -5.88 14.68
N LYS A 254 -11.54 -6.26 14.54
CA LYS A 254 -10.81 -6.33 13.27
C LYS A 254 -10.47 -7.75 12.81
N SER A 255 -10.84 -8.77 13.58
CA SER A 255 -10.43 -10.16 13.30
C SER A 255 -11.37 -10.93 12.35
N GLY A 256 -12.36 -10.23 11.74
CA GLY A 256 -13.31 -10.86 10.82
C GLY A 256 -14.27 -11.82 11.54
N ASP A 257 -14.84 -12.77 10.78
CA ASP A 257 -15.89 -13.69 11.26
C ASP A 257 -15.54 -15.17 11.02
N ALA A 258 -14.25 -15.51 11.04
CA ALA A 258 -13.82 -16.90 10.99
C ALA A 258 -14.35 -17.69 12.19
N PRO A 259 -14.56 -19.01 12.09
CA PRO A 259 -15.05 -19.84 13.20
C PRO A 259 -14.27 -19.65 14.50
N GLU A 260 -12.94 -19.54 14.40
CA GLU A 260 -12.05 -19.30 15.54
C GLU A 260 -12.26 -17.91 16.16
N THR A 261 -12.58 -16.90 15.34
CA THR A 261 -12.91 -15.55 15.83
C THR A 261 -14.19 -15.57 16.62
N ILE A 262 -15.22 -16.27 16.13
CA ILE A 262 -16.51 -16.41 16.82
C ILE A 262 -16.31 -17.10 18.18
N TYR A 263 -15.51 -18.17 18.20
CA TYR A 263 -15.13 -18.84 19.45
C TYR A 263 -14.42 -17.88 20.42
N THR A 264 -13.44 -17.12 19.93
CA THR A 264 -12.69 -16.18 20.79
C THR A 264 -13.57 -15.04 21.31
N ARG A 265 -14.56 -14.56 20.55
CA ARG A 265 -15.60 -13.64 21.05
C ARG A 265 -16.42 -14.26 22.18
N GLY A 266 -16.74 -15.56 22.08
CA GLY A 266 -17.38 -16.31 23.15
C GLY A 266 -16.53 -16.40 24.41
N VAL A 267 -15.20 -16.59 24.26
CA VAL A 267 -14.26 -16.56 25.41
C VAL A 267 -14.22 -15.16 26.06
N LEU A 268 -14.15 -14.10 25.25
CA LEU A 268 -14.21 -12.71 25.75
C LEU A 268 -15.50 -12.45 26.55
N ALA A 269 -16.64 -12.89 26.02
CA ALA A 269 -17.92 -12.74 26.70
C ALA A 269 -17.95 -13.52 28.04
N LEU A 270 -17.42 -14.75 28.05
CA LEU A 270 -17.30 -15.58 29.24
C LEU A 270 -16.42 -14.91 30.31
N MET A 271 -15.26 -14.41 29.93
CA MET A 271 -14.36 -13.70 30.84
C MET A 271 -14.95 -12.36 31.34
N SER A 272 -15.83 -11.75 30.53
CA SER A 272 -16.58 -10.55 30.90
C SER A 272 -17.84 -10.86 31.78
N LYS A 273 -18.07 -12.13 32.08
CA LYS A 273 -19.25 -12.63 32.82
C LYS A 273 -20.60 -12.42 32.10
N ASP A 274 -20.53 -12.16 30.77
CA ASP A 274 -21.72 -12.15 29.91
C ASP A 274 -22.02 -13.57 29.44
N TYR A 275 -22.64 -14.37 30.33
CA TYR A 275 -22.91 -15.77 30.02
C TYR A 275 -23.96 -15.97 28.93
N GLY A 276 -24.80 -14.96 28.66
CA GLY A 276 -25.78 -14.98 27.60
C GLY A 276 -25.09 -14.94 26.21
N GLU A 277 -24.29 -13.91 26.00
CA GLU A 277 -23.50 -13.75 24.77
C GLU A 277 -22.49 -14.88 24.61
N ALA A 278 -21.81 -15.29 25.70
CA ALA A 278 -20.88 -16.41 25.67
C ALA A 278 -21.53 -17.68 25.12
N GLN A 279 -22.74 -18.03 25.65
CA GLN A 279 -23.46 -19.21 25.17
C GLN A 279 -23.85 -19.12 23.72
N LEU A 280 -24.33 -17.95 23.26
CA LEU A 280 -24.71 -17.71 21.87
C LEU A 280 -23.51 -17.95 20.93
N ARG A 281 -22.39 -17.31 21.23
CA ARG A 281 -21.16 -17.44 20.40
C ARG A 281 -20.56 -18.84 20.42
N MET A 282 -20.60 -19.53 21.54
CA MET A 282 -20.13 -20.93 21.62
C MET A 282 -21.04 -21.89 20.86
N GLN A 283 -22.35 -21.68 20.83
CA GLN A 283 -23.27 -22.47 20.00
C GLN A 283 -23.00 -22.23 18.50
N GLU A 284 -22.78 -21.00 18.10
CA GLU A 284 -22.42 -20.63 16.76
C GLU A 284 -21.08 -21.26 16.34
N ALA A 285 -20.02 -21.11 17.15
CA ALA A 285 -18.70 -21.69 16.89
C ALA A 285 -18.76 -23.22 16.78
N ARG A 286 -19.57 -23.89 17.65
CA ARG A 286 -19.81 -25.34 17.56
C ARG A 286 -20.46 -25.72 16.24
N SER A 287 -21.46 -24.98 15.78
CA SER A 287 -22.12 -25.24 14.49
C SER A 287 -21.20 -25.09 13.30
N LEU A 288 -20.12 -24.30 13.45
CA LEU A 288 -19.06 -24.08 12.48
C LEU A 288 -17.86 -25.05 12.62
N GLY A 289 -17.97 -26.03 13.54
CA GLY A 289 -17.00 -27.12 13.68
C GLY A 289 -15.90 -26.91 14.71
N ILE A 290 -15.99 -25.90 15.58
CA ILE A 290 -15.02 -25.68 16.66
C ILE A 290 -15.33 -26.63 17.83
N ALA A 291 -14.59 -27.73 17.96
CA ALA A 291 -14.82 -28.76 18.99
C ALA A 291 -14.67 -28.22 20.43
N LEU A 292 -13.74 -27.29 20.65
CA LEU A 292 -13.53 -26.65 21.97
C LEU A 292 -14.77 -25.93 22.49
N ALA A 293 -15.74 -25.61 21.65
CA ALA A 293 -16.98 -24.94 22.04
C ALA A 293 -17.88 -25.84 22.89
N ASP A 294 -17.81 -27.17 22.76
CA ASP A 294 -18.59 -28.11 23.57
C ASP A 294 -18.21 -28.04 25.05
N ASP A 295 -16.92 -28.08 25.36
CA ASP A 295 -16.42 -27.97 26.74
C ASP A 295 -16.75 -26.60 27.33
N ALA A 296 -16.63 -25.53 26.54
CA ALA A 296 -17.00 -24.18 26.97
C ALA A 296 -18.50 -24.06 27.31
N LEU A 297 -19.37 -24.66 26.51
CA LEU A 297 -20.82 -24.68 26.76
C LEU A 297 -21.18 -25.40 28.09
N VAL A 298 -20.50 -26.52 28.39
CA VAL A 298 -20.66 -27.22 29.65
C VAL A 298 -20.24 -26.34 30.85
N GLN A 299 -19.14 -25.63 30.73
CA GLN A 299 -18.69 -24.70 31.78
C GLN A 299 -19.65 -23.53 31.97
N ILE A 300 -20.15 -22.93 30.88
CA ILE A 300 -21.12 -21.82 30.94
C ILE A 300 -22.40 -22.26 31.67
N ALA A 301 -22.90 -23.48 31.37
CA ALA A 301 -24.08 -23.98 32.03
C ALA A 301 -23.92 -24.07 33.57
N LYS A 302 -22.76 -24.62 34.02
CA LYS A 302 -22.44 -24.71 35.47
C LYS A 302 -22.33 -23.33 36.14
N LEU A 303 -21.75 -22.35 35.45
CA LEU A 303 -21.62 -20.99 35.99
C LEU A 303 -22.96 -20.30 36.14
N LYS A 304 -23.88 -20.46 35.20
CA LYS A 304 -25.26 -19.94 35.28
C LYS A 304 -26.06 -20.55 36.42
N GLU A 305 -25.91 -21.86 36.67
CA GLU A 305 -26.57 -22.51 37.81
C GLU A 305 -26.07 -21.99 39.15
N ASN A 306 -24.79 -21.63 39.26
CA ASN A 306 -24.22 -21.11 40.49
C ASN A 306 -24.59 -19.63 40.77
N GLU A 307 -24.94 -18.84 39.77
CA GLU A 307 -25.43 -17.47 39.96
C GLU A 307 -26.92 -17.40 40.39
N THR A 308 -27.66 -18.48 40.15
CA THR A 308 -29.10 -18.56 40.47
C THR A 308 -29.37 -19.11 41.88
N LYS A 309 -28.32 -19.55 42.56
CA LYS A 309 -28.34 -20.01 43.96
C LYS A 309 -27.85 -18.95 44.94
#